data_576cec7655aa862eef454e814b4f79c9
#
_entry.id   576cec7655aa862eef454e814b4f79c9
#
_cell.length_a   1.000
_cell.length_b   1.000
_cell.length_c   1.000
_cell.angle_alpha   90.00
_cell.angle_beta   90.00
_cell.angle_gamma   90.00
#
_symmetry.space_group_name_H-M   'P 1'
#
loop_
_entity.id
_entity.type
_entity.pdbx_description
1 polymer ?
#
loop_
_entity_poly.entity_id
_entity_poly.type
_entity_poly.pdbx_seq_one_letter_code
_entity_poly.pdbx_strand_id
1 'polypeptide(L)'
;KFTFAPYGGYDGWDVYRTKRTNEDKYTVNGTAGVDGKSNGTFKSRALTNGDTAINSDYYAYLEAIWTMSNPEAININVFATPGIDAFTNSNLVEEAVEMIEQDRADSLYIATIPDTDASGDVILPEDVVDQLDNTGLDSNYTAVYWPWIQINDTDNNVYIWVPPTRDVVRNIALTDNIAFPWFAVAGVQRGDVDAIKARVKLTQTDRDDLYDGRINPIATFASEGVKIWGNKTLQVKESALDRINVRRLLLQARKLISAVSIRLLFEQNDDIVRNQFLSLVNPILDNIRAERGLTDFRVVLTDDPEAIDRNELCGRIFLKPTRALEFICVEFNIMPTGASFDDI
;
A
#
# COMPACT_ATOMS: atom_id res chain seq x y z
N LYS A 1 -39.07 -13.72 27.17
CA LYS A 1 -37.73 -13.10 27.21
C LYS A 1 -36.72 -14.24 27.30
N PHE A 2 -35.84 -14.39 26.34
CA PHE A 2 -34.71 -15.32 26.42
C PHE A 2 -33.40 -14.52 26.29
N THR A 3 -32.38 -15.00 26.94
CA THR A 3 -31.04 -14.43 26.85
C THR A 3 -30.19 -15.42 26.03
N PHE A 4 -29.58 -14.95 24.98
CA PHE A 4 -28.70 -15.73 24.14
C PHE A 4 -27.31 -15.11 24.20
N ALA A 5 -26.32 -15.88 24.57
CA ALA A 5 -24.93 -15.51 24.45
C ALA A 5 -24.39 -16.10 23.16
N PRO A 6 -23.96 -15.26 22.17
CA PRO A 6 -23.34 -15.78 20.96
C PRO A 6 -22.05 -16.51 21.33
N TYR A 7 -21.86 -17.68 20.71
CA TYR A 7 -20.68 -18.51 20.91
C TYR A 7 -19.80 -18.49 19.66
N GLY A 8 -18.50 -18.44 19.83
CA GLY A 8 -17.55 -18.48 18.73
C GLY A 8 -17.06 -17.13 18.22
N GLY A 9 -17.51 -16.04 18.81
CA GLY A 9 -16.91 -14.72 18.57
C GLY A 9 -15.60 -14.54 19.35
N TYR A 10 -14.77 -13.57 18.94
CA TYR A 10 -13.63 -13.12 19.73
C TYR A 10 -13.48 -11.60 19.65
N ASP A 11 -12.84 -11.01 20.66
CA ASP A 11 -12.76 -9.57 20.85
C ASP A 11 -11.70 -8.88 19.96
N GLY A 12 -11.22 -9.57 18.96
CA GLY A 12 -10.13 -9.10 18.11
C GLY A 12 -8.76 -9.59 18.59
N TRP A 13 -7.73 -9.09 17.89
CA TRP A 13 -6.35 -9.44 18.19
C TRP A 13 -5.79 -8.59 19.32
N ASP A 14 -5.43 -9.22 20.42
CA ASP A 14 -4.69 -8.58 21.50
C ASP A 14 -3.19 -8.76 21.25
N VAL A 15 -2.50 -7.67 20.94
CA VAL A 15 -1.07 -7.66 20.62
C VAL A 15 -0.17 -8.11 21.79
N TYR A 16 -0.66 -8.09 23.00
CA TYR A 16 0.07 -8.55 24.21
C TYR A 16 -0.11 -10.04 24.45
N ARG A 17 -1.07 -10.66 23.81
CA ARG A 17 -1.35 -12.08 23.99
C ARG A 17 -0.64 -12.89 22.93
N THR A 18 0.23 -13.78 23.37
CA THR A 18 0.88 -14.76 22.51
C THR A 18 0.00 -15.97 22.20
N LYS A 19 -1.10 -16.12 22.92
CA LYS A 19 -2.07 -17.22 22.75
C LYS A 19 -3.46 -16.65 22.51
N ARG A 20 -4.22 -17.34 21.68
CA ARG A 20 -5.65 -17.03 21.50
C ARG A 20 -6.42 -17.29 22.79
N THR A 21 -7.42 -16.46 23.04
CA THR A 21 -8.32 -16.62 24.19
C THR A 21 -9.53 -17.47 23.87
N ASN A 22 -9.93 -17.50 22.59
CA ASN A 22 -11.06 -18.32 22.13
C ASN A 22 -10.63 -19.73 21.81
N GLU A 23 -11.53 -20.66 22.03
CA GLU A 23 -11.38 -22.03 21.56
C GLU A 23 -11.50 -22.03 20.03
N ASP A 24 -10.55 -22.67 19.37
CA ASP A 24 -10.59 -22.93 17.96
C ASP A 24 -10.79 -24.44 17.73
N LYS A 25 -12.00 -24.81 17.31
CA LYS A 25 -12.34 -26.21 17.07
C LYS A 25 -11.61 -26.79 15.85
N TYR A 26 -11.07 -25.93 15.02
CA TYR A 26 -10.40 -26.29 13.79
C TYR A 26 -8.89 -26.17 13.92
N THR A 27 -8.35 -26.52 15.09
CA THR A 27 -6.92 -26.64 15.22
C THR A 27 -6.42 -27.80 14.40
N VAL A 28 -5.60 -27.44 13.49
CA VAL A 28 -4.90 -28.36 12.63
C VAL A 28 -3.95 -29.21 13.46
N ASN A 29 -3.63 -30.35 12.98
CA ASN A 29 -2.66 -31.26 13.57
C ASN A 29 -3.07 -31.99 14.83
N GLY A 30 -4.28 -32.19 15.12
CA GLY A 30 -4.72 -33.09 16.17
C GLY A 30 -3.93 -33.08 17.51
N THR A 31 -2.74 -32.49 17.48
CA THR A 31 -1.83 -32.37 18.63
C THR A 31 -2.04 -31.10 19.43
N ALA A 32 -2.73 -30.16 18.87
CA ALA A 32 -2.96 -28.91 19.56
C ALA A 32 -4.38 -28.89 20.11
N GLY A 33 -4.57 -29.53 21.20
CA GLY A 33 -5.83 -29.58 21.88
C GLY A 33 -6.76 -30.61 21.26
N VAL A 34 -6.69 -31.78 21.78
CA VAL A 34 -7.69 -32.84 21.59
C VAL A 34 -9.12 -32.33 21.86
N ASP A 35 -9.21 -31.26 22.62
CA ASP A 35 -10.43 -30.55 23.00
C ASP A 35 -10.73 -29.34 22.13
N GLY A 36 -9.98 -29.12 21.05
CA GLY A 36 -10.16 -27.98 20.15
C GLY A 36 -9.62 -26.66 20.67
N LYS A 37 -8.86 -26.67 21.77
CA LYS A 37 -8.26 -25.45 22.32
C LYS A 37 -6.97 -25.07 21.60
N SER A 38 -6.84 -23.80 21.31
CA SER A 38 -5.63 -23.26 20.74
C SER A 38 -4.56 -23.10 21.80
N ASN A 39 -3.45 -23.82 21.67
CA ASN A 39 -2.28 -23.73 22.55
C ASN A 39 -1.13 -22.91 21.95
N GLY A 40 -1.25 -22.47 20.72
CA GLY A 40 -0.24 -21.70 20.04
C GLY A 40 -0.53 -20.20 20.01
N THR A 41 0.34 -19.47 19.35
CA THR A 41 0.11 -18.09 18.98
C THR A 41 -0.88 -18.03 17.82
N PHE A 42 -1.51 -16.89 17.62
CA PHE A 42 -2.39 -16.65 16.47
C PHE A 42 -1.70 -17.01 15.14
N LYS A 43 -0.51 -16.48 14.90
CA LYS A 43 0.29 -16.75 13.69
C LYS A 43 0.62 -18.22 13.50
N SER A 44 1.02 -18.91 14.56
CA SER A 44 1.47 -20.29 14.46
C SER A 44 0.35 -21.31 14.26
N ARG A 45 -0.89 -20.90 14.34
CA ARG A 45 -2.02 -21.82 14.29
C ARG A 45 -3.02 -21.53 13.21
N ALA A 46 -3.40 -20.27 13.11
CA ALA A 46 -4.55 -19.90 12.32
C ALA A 46 -4.19 -19.49 10.89
N LEU A 47 -3.00 -18.98 10.67
CA LEU A 47 -2.66 -18.32 9.41
C LEU A 47 -1.43 -18.91 8.70
N THR A 48 -0.93 -20.07 9.13
CA THR A 48 0.17 -20.75 8.43
C THR A 48 -0.32 -21.45 7.18
N ASN A 49 0.43 -21.35 6.10
CA ASN A 49 0.07 -21.90 4.79
C ASN A 49 -0.20 -23.42 4.78
N GLY A 50 0.46 -24.18 5.65
CA GLY A 50 0.28 -25.62 5.74
C GLY A 50 -1.07 -26.08 6.31
N ASP A 51 -1.81 -25.16 6.91
CA ASP A 51 -2.96 -25.48 7.74
C ASP A 51 -4.29 -24.93 7.19
N THR A 52 -4.32 -24.54 5.92
CA THR A 52 -5.45 -23.84 5.31
C THR A 52 -6.73 -24.67 5.24
N ALA A 53 -6.64 -25.98 5.09
CA ALA A 53 -7.79 -26.85 4.81
C ALA A 53 -8.86 -26.86 5.92
N ILE A 54 -8.49 -26.55 7.17
CA ILE A 54 -9.38 -26.63 8.34
C ILE A 54 -9.26 -25.43 9.28
N ASN A 55 -8.72 -24.34 8.79
CA ASN A 55 -8.43 -23.15 9.59
C ASN A 55 -9.51 -22.07 9.39
N SER A 56 -10.33 -21.85 10.41
CA SER A 56 -11.42 -20.87 10.36
C SER A 56 -10.92 -19.42 10.20
N ASP A 57 -9.78 -19.09 10.77
CA ASP A 57 -9.24 -17.73 10.69
C ASP A 57 -8.69 -17.42 9.30
N TYR A 58 -8.05 -18.40 8.65
CA TYR A 58 -7.63 -18.27 7.26
C TYR A 58 -8.80 -17.92 6.34
N TYR A 59 -9.89 -18.72 6.44
CA TYR A 59 -11.08 -18.47 5.61
C TYR A 59 -11.81 -17.18 5.98
N ALA A 60 -11.75 -16.73 7.23
CA ALA A 60 -12.30 -15.43 7.61
C ALA A 60 -11.54 -14.26 6.98
N TYR A 61 -10.20 -14.33 6.89
CA TYR A 61 -9.41 -13.36 6.16
C TYR A 61 -9.68 -13.40 4.65
N LEU A 62 -9.75 -14.60 4.08
CA LEU A 62 -10.03 -14.80 2.66
C LEU A 62 -11.41 -14.22 2.28
N GLU A 63 -12.44 -14.50 3.08
CA GLU A 63 -13.78 -13.94 2.87
C GLU A 63 -13.80 -12.41 3.02
N ALA A 64 -13.03 -11.87 3.97
CA ALA A 64 -12.89 -10.43 4.12
C ALA A 64 -12.22 -9.79 2.89
N ILE A 65 -11.20 -10.41 2.32
CA ILE A 65 -10.54 -9.97 1.08
C ILE A 65 -11.56 -9.99 -0.08
N TRP A 66 -12.28 -11.10 -0.27
CA TRP A 66 -13.28 -11.22 -1.33
C TRP A 66 -14.47 -10.27 -1.17
N THR A 67 -14.90 -10.00 0.06
CA THR A 67 -15.94 -9.00 0.32
C THR A 67 -15.52 -7.60 -0.19
N MET A 68 -14.22 -7.30 -0.18
CA MET A 68 -13.69 -6.02 -0.68
C MET A 68 -13.43 -6.03 -2.19
N SER A 69 -13.61 -7.12 -2.91
CA SER A 69 -13.26 -7.23 -4.34
C SER A 69 -14.12 -6.36 -5.25
N ASN A 70 -15.37 -6.09 -4.88
CA ASN A 70 -16.29 -5.33 -5.73
C ASN A 70 -16.12 -3.80 -5.56
N PRO A 71 -15.53 -3.08 -6.54
CA PRO A 71 -15.33 -1.64 -6.47
C PRO A 71 -16.63 -0.83 -6.56
N GLU A 72 -17.70 -1.40 -7.11
CA GLU A 72 -18.99 -0.71 -7.21
C GLU A 72 -19.73 -0.71 -5.87
N ALA A 73 -19.57 -1.76 -5.07
CA ALA A 73 -20.21 -1.89 -3.77
C ALA A 73 -19.45 -1.12 -2.67
N ILE A 74 -18.11 -1.13 -2.72
CA ILE A 74 -17.26 -0.58 -1.66
C ILE A 74 -16.19 0.29 -2.28
N ASN A 75 -16.23 1.60 -2.01
CA ASN A 75 -15.22 2.54 -2.50
C ASN A 75 -14.10 2.69 -1.46
N ILE A 76 -12.89 2.26 -1.82
CA ILE A 76 -11.67 2.41 -1.00
C ILE A 76 -10.54 2.98 -1.85
N ASN A 77 -9.60 3.68 -1.22
CA ASN A 77 -8.39 4.21 -1.87
C ASN A 77 -7.13 3.46 -1.41
N VAL A 78 -7.15 2.94 -0.20
CA VAL A 78 -6.05 2.19 0.40
C VAL A 78 -6.61 0.95 1.07
N PHE A 79 -5.95 -0.17 0.87
CA PHE A 79 -6.26 -1.44 1.51
C PHE A 79 -5.08 -1.87 2.37
N ALA A 80 -5.35 -2.51 3.50
CA ALA A 80 -4.34 -3.06 4.38
C ALA A 80 -4.91 -4.27 5.11
N THR A 81 -4.07 -5.25 5.39
CA THR A 81 -4.44 -6.48 6.08
C THR A 81 -3.70 -6.59 7.41
N PRO A 82 -4.22 -5.98 8.48
CA PRO A 82 -3.56 -6.05 9.79
C PRO A 82 -3.57 -7.49 10.32
N GLY A 83 -2.48 -7.89 10.96
CA GLY A 83 -2.34 -9.20 11.58
C GLY A 83 -1.78 -10.29 10.69
N ILE A 84 -1.60 -10.04 9.39
CA ILE A 84 -0.92 -10.94 8.46
C ILE A 84 0.31 -10.26 7.87
N ASP A 85 1.31 -11.05 7.49
CA ASP A 85 2.54 -10.57 6.87
C ASP A 85 2.94 -11.41 5.66
N ALA A 86 3.72 -10.81 4.75
CA ALA A 86 4.07 -11.41 3.48
C ALA A 86 4.97 -12.65 3.59
N PHE A 87 5.73 -12.80 4.69
CA PHE A 87 6.66 -13.93 4.82
C PHE A 87 5.99 -15.15 5.44
N THR A 88 5.12 -14.95 6.43
CA THR A 88 4.46 -16.05 7.15
C THR A 88 3.14 -16.45 6.50
N ASN A 89 2.45 -15.49 5.88
CA ASN A 89 1.09 -15.65 5.35
C ASN A 89 1.04 -15.31 3.86
N SER A 90 2.03 -15.74 3.08
CA SER A 90 2.19 -15.35 1.67
C SER A 90 0.92 -15.58 0.85
N ASN A 91 0.24 -16.73 1.02
CA ASN A 91 -0.99 -17.03 0.28
C ASN A 91 -2.09 -15.98 0.46
N LEU A 92 -2.31 -15.48 1.70
CA LEU A 92 -3.32 -14.45 1.95
C LEU A 92 -2.88 -13.08 1.42
N VAL A 93 -1.58 -12.80 1.45
CA VAL A 93 -1.04 -11.56 0.88
C VAL A 93 -1.12 -11.60 -0.65
N GLU A 94 -0.81 -12.73 -1.28
CA GLU A 94 -0.96 -12.94 -2.73
C GLU A 94 -2.42 -12.76 -3.17
N GLU A 95 -3.37 -13.36 -2.48
CA GLU A 95 -4.81 -13.16 -2.74
C GLU A 95 -5.23 -11.68 -2.59
N ALA A 96 -4.68 -10.98 -1.60
CA ALA A 96 -4.94 -9.55 -1.44
C ALA A 96 -4.34 -8.71 -2.58
N VAL A 97 -3.13 -9.07 -3.05
CA VAL A 97 -2.50 -8.43 -4.21
C VAL A 97 -3.31 -8.70 -5.47
N GLU A 98 -3.71 -9.94 -5.72
CA GLU A 98 -4.51 -10.33 -6.89
C GLU A 98 -5.86 -9.59 -6.89
N MET A 99 -6.57 -9.57 -5.77
CA MET A 99 -7.83 -8.84 -5.62
C MET A 99 -7.66 -7.34 -5.94
N ILE A 100 -6.60 -6.70 -5.43
CA ILE A 100 -6.37 -5.28 -5.68
C ILE A 100 -5.95 -5.01 -7.13
N GLU A 101 -5.17 -5.88 -7.74
CA GLU A 101 -4.61 -5.68 -9.07
C GLU A 101 -5.56 -6.11 -10.19
N GLN A 102 -6.26 -7.23 -10.03
CA GLN A 102 -7.12 -7.83 -11.04
C GLN A 102 -8.58 -7.39 -10.90
N ASP A 103 -9.14 -7.55 -9.71
CA ASP A 103 -10.58 -7.33 -9.51
C ASP A 103 -10.90 -5.84 -9.37
N ARG A 104 -10.14 -5.12 -8.56
CA ARG A 104 -10.44 -3.70 -8.29
C ARG A 104 -9.69 -2.76 -9.20
N ALA A 105 -8.37 -2.83 -9.22
CA ALA A 105 -7.46 -1.93 -9.93
C ALA A 105 -7.71 -0.42 -9.65
N ASP A 106 -8.29 -0.09 -8.49
CA ASP A 106 -8.67 1.26 -8.07
C ASP A 106 -8.09 1.69 -6.71
N SER A 107 -7.31 0.82 -6.07
CA SER A 107 -6.81 1.01 -4.72
C SER A 107 -5.32 0.67 -4.62
N LEU A 108 -4.65 1.18 -3.57
CA LEU A 108 -3.28 0.82 -3.22
C LEU A 108 -3.30 -0.14 -2.03
N TYR A 109 -2.56 -1.22 -2.09
CA TYR A 109 -2.37 -2.15 -1.00
C TYR A 109 -1.10 -1.85 -0.22
N ILE A 110 -1.19 -1.75 1.11
CA ILE A 110 -0.04 -1.64 2.01
C ILE A 110 0.13 -2.97 2.71
N ALA A 111 1.05 -3.78 2.19
CA ALA A 111 1.37 -5.06 2.78
C ALA A 111 2.31 -4.90 3.97
N THR A 112 2.17 -5.78 4.93
CA THR A 112 3.05 -5.84 6.11
C THR A 112 4.14 -6.88 5.88
N ILE A 113 5.37 -6.55 6.25
CA ILE A 113 6.48 -7.49 6.38
C ILE A 113 6.91 -7.56 7.84
N PRO A 114 7.36 -8.73 8.35
CA PRO A 114 7.75 -8.85 9.75
C PRO A 114 9.07 -8.13 10.03
N ASP A 115 9.32 -7.86 11.28
CA ASP A 115 10.59 -7.30 11.78
C ASP A 115 11.37 -8.30 12.64
N THR A 116 10.77 -9.47 12.89
CA THR A 116 11.38 -10.58 13.62
C THR A 116 11.21 -11.87 12.84
N ASP A 117 12.21 -12.74 12.96
CA ASP A 117 12.19 -14.08 12.41
C ASP A 117 11.30 -15.04 13.25
N ALA A 118 11.26 -16.31 12.87
CA ALA A 118 10.52 -17.34 13.58
C ALA A 118 11.03 -17.61 15.00
N SER A 119 12.29 -17.26 15.29
CA SER A 119 12.90 -17.36 16.62
C SER A 119 12.57 -16.18 17.52
N GLY A 120 12.08 -15.10 16.94
CA GLY A 120 11.78 -13.84 17.63
C GLY A 120 12.94 -12.84 17.60
N ASP A 121 14.02 -13.16 16.88
CA ASP A 121 15.14 -12.25 16.70
C ASP A 121 14.83 -11.19 15.62
N VAL A 122 15.40 -10.01 15.78
CA VAL A 122 15.20 -8.91 14.83
C VAL A 122 15.91 -9.23 13.51
N ILE A 123 15.18 -9.18 12.41
CA ILE A 123 15.72 -9.39 11.07
C ILE A 123 16.65 -8.21 10.70
N LEU A 124 17.75 -8.47 10.04
CA LEU A 124 18.65 -7.43 9.54
C LEU A 124 18.14 -6.83 8.22
N PRO A 125 18.51 -5.59 7.87
CA PRO A 125 18.04 -4.93 6.63
C PRO A 125 18.30 -5.76 5.36
N GLU A 126 19.49 -6.34 5.23
CA GLU A 126 19.86 -7.20 4.10
C GLU A 126 19.03 -8.47 4.02
N ASP A 127 18.76 -9.11 5.16
CA ASP A 127 17.94 -10.33 5.23
C ASP A 127 16.46 -10.06 4.88
N VAL A 128 15.94 -8.87 5.21
CA VAL A 128 14.57 -8.47 4.86
C VAL A 128 14.42 -8.34 3.35
N VAL A 129 15.42 -7.78 2.67
CA VAL A 129 15.43 -7.65 1.20
C VAL A 129 15.43 -9.04 0.56
N ASP A 130 16.33 -9.92 1.00
CA ASP A 130 16.41 -11.28 0.47
C ASP A 130 15.12 -12.08 0.71
N GLN A 131 14.51 -11.95 1.88
CA GLN A 131 13.25 -12.60 2.19
C GLN A 131 12.10 -12.06 1.34
N LEU A 132 12.05 -10.76 1.08
CA LEU A 132 11.04 -10.17 0.21
C LEU A 132 11.21 -10.66 -1.24
N ASP A 133 12.43 -10.71 -1.74
CA ASP A 133 12.70 -11.23 -3.09
C ASP A 133 12.30 -12.70 -3.24
N ASN A 134 12.50 -13.49 -2.19
CA ASN A 134 12.08 -14.89 -2.16
C ASN A 134 10.56 -15.08 -2.17
N THR A 135 9.76 -14.07 -1.79
CA THR A 135 8.28 -14.15 -1.94
C THR A 135 7.83 -14.07 -3.39
N GLY A 136 8.64 -13.52 -4.29
CA GLY A 136 8.29 -13.32 -5.69
C GLY A 136 7.22 -12.24 -5.95
N LEU A 137 6.86 -11.44 -4.95
CA LEU A 137 5.87 -10.38 -5.09
C LEU A 137 6.37 -9.29 -6.06
N ASP A 138 5.64 -9.10 -7.15
CA ASP A 138 5.86 -8.07 -8.16
C ASP A 138 4.53 -7.38 -8.47
N SER A 139 4.29 -6.23 -7.86
CA SER A 139 3.06 -5.47 -8.08
C SER A 139 3.30 -3.97 -7.94
N ASN A 140 2.78 -3.21 -8.88
CA ASN A 140 2.78 -1.75 -8.80
C ASN A 140 1.57 -1.18 -8.03
N TYR A 141 0.70 -2.05 -7.53
CA TYR A 141 -0.42 -1.69 -6.65
C TYR A 141 -0.10 -1.92 -5.18
N THR A 142 1.06 -2.50 -4.86
CA THR A 142 1.44 -2.87 -3.50
C THR A 142 2.70 -2.13 -3.07
N ALA A 143 2.74 -1.75 -1.80
CA ALA A 143 3.91 -1.16 -1.16
C ALA A 143 4.15 -1.78 0.23
N VAL A 144 5.40 -1.87 0.63
CA VAL A 144 5.83 -2.36 1.94
C VAL A 144 6.72 -1.34 2.63
N TYR A 145 6.72 -1.36 3.96
CA TYR A 145 7.46 -0.43 4.80
C TYR A 145 8.14 -1.19 5.94
N TRP A 146 9.37 -0.82 6.27
CA TRP A 146 10.16 -1.44 7.32
C TRP A 146 11.18 -0.42 7.92
N PRO A 147 11.56 -0.53 9.18
CA PRO A 147 11.18 -1.49 10.22
C PRO A 147 9.90 -1.12 10.96
N TRP A 148 9.50 -2.00 11.91
CA TRP A 148 8.41 -1.71 12.83
C TRP A 148 8.74 -0.57 13.77
N ILE A 149 7.71 0.02 14.34
CA ILE A 149 7.77 1.21 15.19
C ILE A 149 7.25 0.90 16.58
N GLN A 150 7.80 1.59 17.58
CA GLN A 150 7.32 1.50 18.95
C GLN A 150 6.35 2.65 19.22
N ILE A 151 5.17 2.29 19.70
CA ILE A 151 4.15 3.24 20.14
C ILE A 151 3.82 3.03 21.61
N ASN A 152 3.22 4.04 22.23
CA ASN A 152 2.63 3.92 23.56
C ASN A 152 1.17 3.51 23.41
N ASP A 153 0.81 2.34 23.94
CA ASP A 153 -0.58 1.98 24.17
C ASP A 153 -1.04 2.65 25.48
N THR A 154 -1.80 3.72 25.30
CA THR A 154 -2.27 4.54 26.42
C THR A 154 -3.28 3.83 27.30
N ASP A 155 -4.04 2.90 26.75
CA ASP A 155 -5.09 2.19 27.47
C ASP A 155 -4.50 1.18 28.46
N ASN A 156 -3.43 0.50 28.06
CA ASN A 156 -2.73 -0.47 28.87
C ASN A 156 -1.44 0.09 29.52
N ASN A 157 -1.06 1.33 29.17
CA ASN A 157 0.16 2.00 29.63
C ASN A 157 1.44 1.18 29.43
N VAL A 158 1.59 0.64 28.21
CA VAL A 158 2.76 -0.16 27.81
C VAL A 158 3.23 0.24 26.42
N TYR A 159 4.51 0.01 26.17
CA TYR A 159 5.11 0.21 24.85
C TYR A 159 5.02 -1.06 24.03
N ILE A 160 4.46 -0.93 22.84
CA ILE A 160 4.31 -2.05 21.89
C ILE A 160 5.00 -1.79 20.56
N TRP A 161 5.40 -2.85 19.92
CA TRP A 161 5.90 -2.81 18.55
C TRP A 161 4.77 -3.11 17.58
N VAL A 162 4.59 -2.23 16.62
CA VAL A 162 3.55 -2.35 15.60
C VAL A 162 4.13 -2.10 14.20
N PRO A 163 3.53 -2.70 13.16
CA PRO A 163 3.94 -2.41 11.80
C PRO A 163 3.65 -0.94 11.45
N PRO A 164 4.48 -0.30 10.62
CA PRO A 164 4.31 1.11 10.24
C PRO A 164 3.07 1.36 9.39
N THR A 165 2.40 0.31 8.91
CA THR A 165 1.19 0.37 8.08
C THR A 165 0.14 1.34 8.63
N ARG A 166 -0.07 1.38 9.96
CA ARG A 166 -0.98 2.32 10.64
C ARG A 166 -0.66 3.76 10.29
N ASP A 167 0.61 4.16 10.47
CA ASP A 167 1.03 5.54 10.26
C ASP A 167 1.15 5.88 8.77
N VAL A 168 1.50 4.92 7.93
CA VAL A 168 1.48 5.07 6.48
C VAL A 168 0.07 5.38 5.99
N VAL A 169 -0.93 4.60 6.39
CA VAL A 169 -2.34 4.83 6.01
C VAL A 169 -2.83 6.19 6.54
N ARG A 170 -2.48 6.53 7.79
CA ARG A 170 -2.78 7.84 8.38
C ARG A 170 -2.18 8.97 7.54
N ASN A 171 -0.91 8.89 7.18
CA ASN A 171 -0.22 9.94 6.42
C ASN A 171 -0.71 10.03 4.98
N ILE A 172 -1.15 8.92 4.38
CA ILE A 172 -1.85 8.91 3.11
C ILE A 172 -3.15 9.73 3.22
N ALA A 173 -3.98 9.44 4.22
CA ALA A 173 -5.23 10.15 4.44
C ALA A 173 -5.02 11.65 4.76
N LEU A 174 -4.00 11.99 5.56
CA LEU A 174 -3.63 13.38 5.82
C LEU A 174 -3.18 14.10 4.57
N THR A 175 -2.34 13.46 3.74
CA THR A 175 -1.85 14.04 2.48
C THR A 175 -3.01 14.29 1.52
N ASP A 176 -3.97 13.37 1.44
CA ASP A 176 -5.16 13.54 0.59
C ASP A 176 -6.05 14.70 1.06
N ASN A 177 -6.06 14.99 2.35
CA ASN A 177 -6.86 16.08 2.91
C ASN A 177 -6.20 17.45 2.78
N ILE A 178 -4.86 17.55 2.92
CA ILE A 178 -4.12 18.83 2.92
C ILE A 178 -3.45 19.16 1.58
N ALA A 179 -3.30 18.18 0.71
CA ALA A 179 -2.68 18.30 -0.60
C ALA A 179 -3.48 17.43 -1.60
N PHE A 180 -2.80 16.62 -2.41
CA PHE A 180 -3.43 15.77 -3.42
C PHE A 180 -2.85 14.36 -3.38
N PRO A 181 -3.59 13.34 -3.88
CA PRO A 181 -3.15 11.95 -3.87
C PRO A 181 -1.82 11.66 -4.58
N TRP A 182 -1.41 12.52 -5.50
CA TRP A 182 -0.15 12.38 -6.26
C TRP A 182 1.07 13.02 -5.60
N PHE A 183 0.95 13.52 -4.39
CA PHE A 183 2.11 13.93 -3.61
C PHE A 183 2.70 12.72 -2.86
N ALA A 184 4.03 12.63 -2.85
CA ALA A 184 4.72 11.57 -2.12
C ALA A 184 4.46 11.69 -0.62
N VAL A 185 4.10 10.58 0.00
CA VAL A 185 3.88 10.44 1.45
C VAL A 185 5.19 10.02 2.11
N ALA A 186 6.20 10.84 1.95
CA ALA A 186 7.55 10.61 2.47
C ALA A 186 8.25 11.94 2.77
N GLY A 187 9.37 11.87 3.50
CA GLY A 187 10.18 13.02 3.86
C GLY A 187 9.67 13.81 5.06
N VAL A 188 10.33 14.91 5.35
CA VAL A 188 10.10 15.70 6.57
C VAL A 188 8.69 16.29 6.65
N GLN A 189 8.12 16.69 5.51
CA GLN A 189 6.84 17.41 5.49
C GLN A 189 5.61 16.51 5.62
N ARG A 190 5.62 15.31 5.03
CA ARG A 190 4.45 14.44 4.92
C ARG A 190 4.66 13.02 5.42
N GLY A 191 5.90 12.67 5.75
CA GLY A 191 6.26 11.33 6.23
C GLY A 191 6.38 11.24 7.75
N ASP A 192 5.75 12.11 8.53
CA ASP A 192 5.87 12.11 9.98
C ASP A 192 5.20 10.88 10.60
N VAL A 193 5.95 10.14 11.41
CA VAL A 193 5.48 8.92 12.08
C VAL A 193 5.31 9.19 13.57
N ASP A 194 4.10 8.94 14.08
CA ASP A 194 3.78 9.08 15.49
C ASP A 194 4.29 7.86 16.28
N ALA A 195 5.61 7.83 16.48
CA ALA A 195 6.30 6.73 17.14
C ALA A 195 7.40 7.25 18.06
N ILE A 196 7.67 6.49 19.11
CA ILE A 196 8.75 6.77 20.05
C ILE A 196 10.10 6.52 19.37
N LYS A 197 10.21 5.40 18.64
CA LYS A 197 11.40 5.01 17.86
C LYS A 197 11.07 3.92 16.85
N ALA A 198 11.92 3.78 15.84
CA ALA A 198 11.95 2.60 15.00
C ALA A 198 12.70 1.46 15.69
N ARG A 199 12.35 0.20 15.37
CA ARG A 199 12.97 -0.98 15.98
C ARG A 199 14.44 -1.13 15.61
N VAL A 200 14.75 -0.84 14.36
CA VAL A 200 16.12 -0.79 13.85
C VAL A 200 16.47 0.64 13.46
N LYS A 201 17.61 1.12 13.91
CA LYS A 201 18.12 2.42 13.51
C LYS A 201 18.95 2.26 12.24
N LEU A 202 18.36 2.65 11.13
CA LEU A 202 18.95 2.51 9.81
C LEU A 202 20.08 3.55 9.58
N THR A 203 21.21 3.08 9.08
CA THR A 203 22.25 3.93 8.48
C THR A 203 21.81 4.43 7.11
N GLN A 204 22.63 5.25 6.46
CA GLN A 204 22.34 5.67 5.09
C GLN A 204 22.41 4.48 4.13
N THR A 205 23.43 3.65 4.26
CA THR A 205 23.60 2.44 3.42
C THR A 205 22.41 1.50 3.57
N ASP A 206 21.99 1.19 4.80
CA ASP A 206 20.81 0.33 5.03
C ASP A 206 19.54 0.87 4.36
N ARG A 207 19.36 2.21 4.36
CA ARG A 207 18.22 2.83 3.69
C ARG A 207 18.31 2.73 2.18
N ASP A 208 19.51 2.88 1.63
CA ASP A 208 19.75 2.76 0.20
C ASP A 208 19.52 1.31 -0.25
N ASP A 209 20.03 0.32 0.50
CA ASP A 209 19.84 -1.10 0.22
C ASP A 209 18.36 -1.52 0.30
N LEU A 210 17.65 -1.11 1.35
CA LEU A 210 16.20 -1.34 1.48
C LEU A 210 15.44 -0.70 0.32
N TYR A 211 15.81 0.53 -0.04
CA TYR A 211 15.13 1.26 -1.11
C TYR A 211 15.37 0.61 -2.48
N ASP A 212 16.58 0.11 -2.72
CA ASP A 212 16.90 -0.65 -3.93
C ASP A 212 16.17 -2.00 -3.94
N GLY A 213 16.01 -2.63 -2.80
CA GLY A 213 15.17 -3.81 -2.58
C GLY A 213 13.66 -3.54 -2.57
N ARG A 214 13.20 -2.36 -3.00
CA ARG A 214 11.76 -2.00 -3.10
C ARG A 214 11.03 -1.91 -1.77
N ILE A 215 11.75 -1.81 -0.66
CA ILE A 215 11.22 -1.62 0.69
C ILE A 215 11.34 -0.14 1.05
N ASN A 216 10.25 0.45 1.51
CA ASN A 216 10.24 1.85 1.92
C ASN A 216 10.74 1.97 3.37
N PRO A 217 11.93 2.57 3.60
CA PRO A 217 12.49 2.63 4.94
C PRO A 217 11.75 3.62 5.84
N ILE A 218 11.62 3.23 7.12
CA ILE A 218 11.24 4.11 8.22
C ILE A 218 12.53 4.56 8.90
N ALA A 219 12.93 5.80 8.66
CA ALA A 219 14.20 6.35 9.12
C ALA A 219 14.03 7.18 10.39
N THR A 220 15.02 7.14 11.28
CA THR A 220 15.07 7.99 12.47
C THR A 220 16.16 9.04 12.32
N PHE A 221 15.77 10.30 12.36
CA PHE A 221 16.65 11.45 12.29
C PHE A 221 16.74 12.15 13.63
N ALA A 222 17.92 12.65 14.00
CA ALA A 222 18.17 13.25 15.31
C ALA A 222 17.32 14.52 15.58
N SER A 223 17.10 15.32 14.52
CA SER A 223 16.35 16.58 14.62
C SER A 223 14.87 16.42 14.24
N GLU A 224 14.55 15.44 13.41
CA GLU A 224 13.23 15.33 12.76
C GLU A 224 12.39 14.15 13.29
N GLY A 225 12.97 13.29 14.14
CA GLY A 225 12.28 12.11 14.65
C GLY A 225 12.17 10.97 13.63
N VAL A 226 11.09 10.19 13.75
CA VAL A 226 10.84 9.03 12.89
C VAL A 226 10.05 9.48 11.66
N LYS A 227 10.54 9.10 10.47
CA LYS A 227 9.96 9.52 9.18
C LYS A 227 9.83 8.36 8.22
N ILE A 228 8.79 8.38 7.40
CA ILE A 228 8.70 7.59 6.18
C ILE A 228 9.70 8.18 5.18
N TRP A 229 10.62 7.33 4.65
CA TRP A 229 11.71 7.78 3.80
C TRP A 229 11.78 7.03 2.48
N GLY A 230 10.66 6.58 1.95
CA GLY A 230 10.57 5.86 0.69
C GLY A 230 9.23 6.08 -0.01
N ASN A 231 9.23 5.81 -1.33
CA ASN A 231 8.07 6.05 -2.21
C ASN A 231 8.00 5.01 -3.34
N LYS A 232 8.55 3.81 -3.13
CA LYS A 232 8.56 2.71 -4.12
C LYS A 232 7.39 1.76 -3.92
N THR A 233 6.86 1.26 -5.04
CA THR A 233 5.98 0.08 -5.09
C THR A 233 6.81 -1.20 -5.14
N LEU A 234 6.18 -2.37 -5.07
CA LEU A 234 6.86 -3.66 -5.22
C LEU A 234 7.19 -4.03 -6.67
N GLN A 235 6.98 -3.14 -7.62
CA GLN A 235 7.26 -3.40 -9.02
C GLN A 235 8.76 -3.64 -9.26
N VAL A 236 9.08 -4.81 -9.83
CA VAL A 236 10.47 -5.19 -10.15
C VAL A 236 10.98 -4.43 -11.38
N LYS A 237 10.16 -4.36 -12.43
CA LYS A 237 10.54 -3.66 -13.65
C LYS A 237 10.46 -2.14 -13.47
N GLU A 238 11.54 -1.44 -13.70
CA GLU A 238 11.55 0.02 -13.65
C GLU A 238 10.55 0.64 -14.64
N SER A 239 9.67 1.47 -14.13
CA SER A 239 8.72 2.25 -14.93
C SER A 239 8.27 3.50 -14.13
N ALA A 240 7.39 4.30 -14.70
CA ALA A 240 6.79 5.40 -13.95
C ALA A 240 5.90 4.91 -12.78
N LEU A 241 5.46 3.66 -12.83
CA LEU A 241 4.58 3.04 -11.84
C LEU A 241 5.31 2.37 -10.67
N ASP A 242 6.64 2.37 -10.71
CA ASP A 242 7.49 1.95 -9.60
C ASP A 242 7.46 2.94 -8.41
N ARG A 243 6.73 4.07 -8.57
CA ARG A 243 6.55 5.09 -7.53
C ARG A 243 5.10 5.17 -7.06
N ILE A 244 4.90 5.12 -5.74
CA ILE A 244 3.58 5.16 -5.07
C ILE A 244 2.80 6.41 -5.49
N ASN A 245 3.42 7.58 -5.51
CA ASN A 245 2.75 8.83 -5.86
C ASN A 245 2.21 8.81 -7.30
N VAL A 246 2.94 8.24 -8.25
CA VAL A 246 2.49 8.10 -9.64
C VAL A 246 1.36 7.07 -9.75
N ARG A 247 1.48 5.94 -9.04
CA ARG A 247 0.41 4.95 -8.99
C ARG A 247 -0.88 5.58 -8.43
N ARG A 248 -0.81 6.31 -7.33
CA ARG A 248 -1.96 6.99 -6.72
C ARG A 248 -2.56 8.07 -7.63
N LEU A 249 -1.72 8.79 -8.39
CA LEU A 249 -2.18 9.69 -9.44
C LEU A 249 -3.08 8.97 -10.44
N LEU A 250 -2.62 7.82 -10.96
CA LEU A 250 -3.39 7.06 -11.95
C LEU A 250 -4.68 6.48 -11.38
N LEU A 251 -4.65 5.98 -10.14
CA LEU A 251 -5.85 5.50 -9.45
C LEU A 251 -6.90 6.62 -9.34
N GLN A 252 -6.47 7.81 -8.91
CA GLN A 252 -7.37 8.96 -8.79
C GLN A 252 -7.91 9.43 -10.14
N ALA A 253 -7.04 9.55 -11.15
CA ALA A 253 -7.45 9.93 -12.50
C ALA A 253 -8.46 8.92 -13.07
N ARG A 254 -8.21 7.62 -12.91
CA ARG A 254 -9.12 6.56 -13.34
C ARG A 254 -10.49 6.68 -12.67
N LYS A 255 -10.54 6.87 -11.34
CA LYS A 255 -11.78 7.04 -10.60
C LYS A 255 -12.59 8.24 -11.10
N LEU A 256 -11.94 9.39 -11.29
CA LEU A 256 -12.60 10.61 -11.77
C LEU A 256 -13.14 10.44 -13.20
N ILE A 257 -12.35 9.85 -14.10
CA ILE A 257 -12.76 9.60 -15.48
C ILE A 257 -13.91 8.58 -15.53
N SER A 258 -13.81 7.48 -14.77
CA SER A 258 -14.88 6.48 -14.68
C SER A 258 -16.19 7.09 -14.19
N ALA A 259 -16.15 7.96 -13.18
CA ALA A 259 -17.34 8.62 -12.63
C ALA A 259 -18.06 9.52 -13.63
N VAL A 260 -17.34 10.15 -14.58
CA VAL A 260 -17.96 10.95 -15.63
C VAL A 260 -18.37 10.10 -16.83
N SER A 261 -17.63 9.03 -17.13
CA SER A 261 -17.92 8.13 -18.26
C SER A 261 -19.23 7.36 -18.07
N ILE A 262 -19.57 6.99 -16.84
CA ILE A 262 -20.84 6.31 -16.53
C ILE A 262 -22.06 7.17 -16.98
N ARG A 263 -21.95 8.48 -16.99
CA ARG A 263 -23.04 9.37 -17.39
C ARG A 263 -23.31 9.36 -18.89
N LEU A 264 -22.37 8.82 -19.68
CA LEU A 264 -22.48 8.73 -21.13
C LEU A 264 -22.95 7.34 -21.60
N LEU A 265 -23.09 6.40 -20.68
CA LEU A 265 -23.61 5.07 -21.01
C LEU A 265 -25.07 5.16 -21.47
N PHE A 266 -25.39 4.39 -22.49
CA PHE A 266 -26.71 4.34 -23.15
C PHE A 266 -27.08 5.58 -23.96
N GLU A 267 -26.18 6.56 -24.11
CA GLU A 267 -26.36 7.64 -25.10
C GLU A 267 -26.08 7.14 -26.53
N GLN A 268 -26.51 7.90 -27.55
CA GLN A 268 -26.27 7.54 -28.94
C GLN A 268 -24.77 7.61 -29.26
N ASN A 269 -24.20 6.54 -29.87
CA ASN A 269 -22.78 6.52 -30.23
C ASN A 269 -22.49 7.36 -31.48
N ASP A 270 -22.44 8.67 -31.31
CA ASP A 270 -22.20 9.64 -32.35
C ASP A 270 -21.08 10.64 -32.00
N ASP A 271 -20.76 11.53 -32.91
CA ASP A 271 -19.73 12.56 -32.68
C ASP A 271 -20.07 13.53 -31.54
N ILE A 272 -21.35 13.64 -31.20
CA ILE A 272 -21.79 14.54 -30.11
C ILE A 272 -21.32 13.95 -28.77
N VAL A 273 -21.59 12.68 -28.55
CA VAL A 273 -21.16 11.98 -27.31
C VAL A 273 -19.62 11.90 -27.20
N ARG A 274 -18.92 11.71 -28.32
CA ARG A 274 -17.45 11.75 -28.36
C ARG A 274 -16.91 13.12 -27.92
N ASN A 275 -17.47 14.20 -28.47
CA ASN A 275 -17.10 15.55 -28.06
C ASN A 275 -17.50 15.84 -26.61
N GLN A 276 -18.64 15.32 -26.17
CA GLN A 276 -19.07 15.43 -24.78
C GLN A 276 -18.09 14.71 -23.83
N PHE A 277 -17.63 13.50 -24.17
CA PHE A 277 -16.59 12.79 -23.41
C PHE A 277 -15.33 13.64 -23.28
N LEU A 278 -14.81 14.18 -24.38
CA LEU A 278 -13.63 15.05 -24.36
C LEU A 278 -13.85 16.30 -23.49
N SER A 279 -15.03 16.89 -23.58
CA SER A 279 -15.39 18.09 -22.79
C SER A 279 -15.47 17.82 -21.29
N LEU A 280 -15.73 16.59 -20.89
CA LEU A 280 -15.75 16.16 -19.49
C LEU A 280 -14.38 15.73 -18.98
N VAL A 281 -13.62 15.01 -19.79
CA VAL A 281 -12.32 14.42 -19.38
C VAL A 281 -11.17 15.43 -19.40
N ASN A 282 -11.12 16.30 -20.45
CA ASN A 282 -10.03 17.27 -20.56
C ASN A 282 -9.94 18.21 -19.35
N PRO A 283 -11.03 18.81 -18.84
CA PRO A 283 -10.96 19.64 -17.64
C PRO A 283 -10.47 18.92 -16.39
N ILE A 284 -10.79 17.62 -16.24
CA ILE A 284 -10.29 16.82 -15.12
C ILE A 284 -8.76 16.71 -15.20
N LEU A 285 -8.23 16.36 -16.38
CA LEU A 285 -6.79 16.21 -16.59
C LEU A 285 -6.06 17.56 -16.53
N ASP A 286 -6.68 18.63 -17.03
CA ASP A 286 -6.16 19.99 -16.90
C ASP A 286 -6.05 20.42 -15.44
N ASN A 287 -7.05 20.10 -14.63
CA ASN A 287 -7.02 20.38 -13.20
C ASN A 287 -5.88 19.60 -12.50
N ILE A 288 -5.73 18.31 -12.79
CA ILE A 288 -4.62 17.50 -12.27
C ILE A 288 -3.27 18.08 -12.70
N ARG A 289 -3.15 18.60 -13.92
CA ARG A 289 -1.96 19.27 -14.42
C ARG A 289 -1.69 20.58 -13.68
N ALA A 290 -2.72 21.41 -13.51
CA ALA A 290 -2.61 22.67 -12.76
C ALA A 290 -2.17 22.43 -11.30
N GLU A 291 -2.61 21.33 -10.69
CA GLU A 291 -2.26 20.93 -9.34
C GLU A 291 -0.96 20.07 -9.27
N ARG A 292 -0.11 20.17 -10.31
CA ARG A 292 1.23 19.57 -10.37
C ARG A 292 1.27 18.03 -10.40
N GLY A 293 0.16 17.36 -10.71
CA GLY A 293 0.10 15.91 -10.86
C GLY A 293 0.65 15.44 -12.20
N LEU A 294 0.38 16.20 -13.25
CA LEU A 294 0.83 15.91 -14.61
C LEU A 294 1.70 17.05 -15.16
N THR A 295 2.71 16.69 -15.93
CA THR A 295 3.46 17.65 -16.75
C THR A 295 2.69 17.96 -18.04
N ASP A 296 2.12 16.91 -18.65
CA ASP A 296 1.35 17.00 -19.88
C ASP A 296 0.42 15.79 -20.04
N PHE A 297 -0.60 15.90 -20.88
CA PHE A 297 -1.50 14.81 -21.23
C PHE A 297 -2.04 14.96 -22.64
N ARG A 298 -2.53 13.86 -23.19
CA ARG A 298 -3.24 13.84 -24.47
C ARG A 298 -4.33 12.77 -24.46
N VAL A 299 -5.55 13.16 -24.83
CA VAL A 299 -6.68 12.24 -25.01
C VAL A 299 -6.90 12.08 -26.52
N VAL A 300 -6.97 10.84 -26.99
CA VAL A 300 -7.22 10.50 -28.39
C VAL A 300 -8.34 9.47 -28.42
N LEU A 301 -9.44 9.82 -29.04
CA LEU A 301 -10.52 8.88 -29.34
C LEU A 301 -10.26 8.21 -30.68
N THR A 302 -10.62 6.95 -30.78
CA THR A 302 -10.46 6.15 -32.00
C THR A 302 -11.76 6.14 -32.78
N ASP A 303 -11.69 6.53 -34.06
CA ASP A 303 -12.81 6.42 -35.00
C ASP A 303 -12.75 5.08 -35.74
N ASP A 304 -12.76 4.00 -34.95
CA ASP A 304 -12.74 2.65 -35.49
C ASP A 304 -14.17 2.19 -35.82
N PRO A 305 -14.50 1.96 -37.08
CA PRO A 305 -15.83 1.50 -37.48
C PRO A 305 -16.26 0.20 -36.79
N GLU A 306 -15.30 -0.72 -36.56
CA GLU A 306 -15.60 -1.98 -35.87
C GLU A 306 -15.97 -1.76 -34.38
N ALA A 307 -15.39 -0.78 -33.72
CA ALA A 307 -15.77 -0.40 -32.35
C ALA A 307 -17.15 0.23 -32.31
N ILE A 308 -17.46 1.07 -33.31
CA ILE A 308 -18.80 1.69 -33.43
C ILE A 308 -19.86 0.61 -33.63
N ASP A 309 -19.61 -0.36 -34.49
CA ASP A 309 -20.53 -1.48 -34.74
C ASP A 309 -20.73 -2.36 -33.49
N ARG A 310 -19.76 -2.41 -32.57
CA ARG A 310 -19.88 -3.06 -31.26
C ARG A 310 -20.48 -2.18 -30.18
N ASN A 311 -20.94 -0.99 -30.51
CA ASN A 311 -21.43 0.03 -29.57
C ASN A 311 -20.39 0.46 -28.52
N GLU A 312 -19.11 0.50 -28.90
CA GLU A 312 -18.00 0.87 -28.04
C GLU A 312 -17.47 2.27 -28.39
N LEU A 313 -17.14 3.03 -27.36
CA LEU A 313 -16.34 4.25 -27.47
C LEU A 313 -14.92 3.94 -26.98
N CYS A 314 -13.98 3.82 -27.90
CA CYS A 314 -12.60 3.51 -27.60
C CYS A 314 -11.71 4.75 -27.65
N GLY A 315 -10.80 4.86 -26.72
CA GLY A 315 -9.85 5.96 -26.67
C GLY A 315 -8.57 5.60 -25.91
N ARG A 316 -7.55 6.43 -26.11
CA ARG A 316 -6.27 6.33 -25.41
C ARG A 316 -5.96 7.63 -24.70
N ILE A 317 -5.60 7.53 -23.43
CA ILE A 317 -5.18 8.67 -22.61
C ILE A 317 -3.69 8.51 -22.35
N PHE A 318 -2.90 9.43 -22.87
CA PHE A 318 -1.46 9.50 -22.65
C PHE A 318 -1.19 10.50 -21.54
N LEU A 319 -0.50 10.06 -20.50
CA LEU A 319 -0.18 10.86 -19.32
C LEU A 319 1.32 10.96 -19.12
N LYS A 320 1.82 12.15 -18.80
CA LYS A 320 3.19 12.40 -18.37
C LYS A 320 3.16 12.81 -16.90
N PRO A 321 3.35 11.88 -15.95
CA PRO A 321 3.29 12.18 -14.52
C PRO A 321 4.46 13.03 -14.07
N THR A 322 4.23 13.90 -13.09
CA THR A 322 5.28 14.61 -12.38
C THR A 322 5.93 13.66 -11.38
N ARG A 323 7.27 13.56 -11.40
CA ARG A 323 8.03 12.73 -10.46
C ARG A 323 8.36 13.51 -9.20
N ALA A 324 8.39 12.83 -8.06
CA ALA A 324 8.89 13.39 -6.82
C ALA A 324 10.42 13.56 -6.90
N LEU A 325 10.95 14.59 -6.24
CA LEU A 325 12.39 14.75 -6.08
C LEU A 325 12.86 13.83 -4.95
N GLU A 326 13.73 12.88 -5.25
CA GLU A 326 14.23 11.89 -4.29
C GLU A 326 15.71 12.11 -3.94
N PHE A 327 16.50 12.63 -4.89
CA PHE A 327 17.93 12.84 -4.73
C PHE A 327 18.31 14.29 -5.04
N ILE A 328 19.15 14.88 -4.20
CA ILE A 328 19.71 16.21 -4.39
C ILE A 328 21.23 16.08 -4.42
N CYS A 329 21.83 16.39 -5.55
CA CYS A 329 23.27 16.46 -5.69
C CYS A 329 23.68 17.95 -5.66
N VAL A 330 24.55 18.31 -4.72
CA VAL A 330 25.08 19.66 -4.59
C VAL A 330 26.61 19.61 -4.60
N GLU A 331 27.21 20.23 -5.56
CA GLU A 331 28.67 20.37 -5.68
C GLU A 331 29.13 21.73 -5.14
N PHE A 332 30.08 21.72 -4.23
CA PHE A 332 30.67 22.92 -3.68
C PHE A 332 32.02 23.16 -4.33
N ASN A 333 32.12 24.17 -5.18
CA ASN A 333 33.37 24.60 -5.78
C ASN A 333 33.98 25.74 -4.95
N ILE A 334 35.10 25.47 -4.26
CA ILE A 334 35.82 26.46 -3.47
C ILE A 334 36.78 27.21 -4.39
N MET A 335 36.54 28.50 -4.57
CA MET A 335 37.35 29.34 -5.40
C MET A 335 38.35 30.19 -4.57
N PRO A 336 39.54 30.54 -5.09
CA PRO A 336 40.45 31.48 -4.45
C PRO A 336 39.79 32.85 -4.24
N THR A 337 40.15 33.55 -3.18
CA THR A 337 39.52 34.82 -2.76
C THR A 337 39.54 35.93 -3.84
N GLY A 338 40.38 35.80 -4.87
CA GLY A 338 40.50 36.76 -5.97
C GLY A 338 39.86 36.33 -7.30
N ALA A 339 39.18 35.18 -7.34
CA ALA A 339 38.53 34.71 -8.56
C ALA A 339 37.20 35.44 -8.81
N SER A 340 36.95 35.82 -10.07
CA SER A 340 35.66 36.37 -10.48
C SER A 340 34.67 35.26 -10.74
N PHE A 341 33.38 35.44 -10.36
CA PHE A 341 32.29 34.52 -10.71
C PHE A 341 31.87 34.64 -12.18
N ASP A 342 32.38 35.63 -12.92
CA ASP A 342 32.06 35.81 -14.33
C ASP A 342 32.83 34.83 -15.25
N ASP A 343 33.76 34.06 -14.69
CA ASP A 343 34.61 33.07 -15.40
C ASP A 343 34.09 31.62 -15.28
N ILE A 344 32.82 31.41 -14.80
CA ILE A 344 32.24 30.09 -14.61
C ILE A 344 31.22 29.77 -15.70
#